data_5cf6928412911013b5d27c20b8e11189
#
_entry.id   5cf6928412911013b5d27c20b8e11189
#
_cell.length_a   1.000
_cell.length_b   1.000
_cell.length_c   1.000
_cell.angle_alpha   90.00
_cell.angle_beta   90.00
_cell.angle_gamma   90.00
#
_symmetry.space_group_name_H-M   'P 1'
#
loop_
_entity.id
_entity.type
_entity.pdbx_description
1 polymer ?
#
loop_
_entity_poly.entity_id
_entity_poly.type
_entity_poly.pdbx_seq_one_letter_code
_entity_poly.pdbx_strand_id
1 'polypeptide(L)'
;MLCGAARLCYRRRVRSRRRGHPLKKPLVIVTRKLPDIVETRMRELFDTRLNPDDKPMTQAQLVEALKTAEVLVPTVTDRLDSRAIVQAGPNLKLIANFGAGVDHIDVETARQRGIAVTNTPGVLTEDTADMTMALILAVPRRMVEGAEVLMNGDFKGWSPTWMLGKRIWGKRLGIVGMGRIGQAVARRAKAFGLQIHYHNRKPVPQAIEQELEATYWESLDQMLARVDIVSINCPHTPATYHLLSARRLKAMKPTAYIVNTARGEVIDENALARMLEAGELAGAGLDVFEHEPAVNPKLLKLKNVVLLPHMGSATLESRIDMGEKVIVNIKTYADGHRPPDRVIPAML
;
A
#
# COMPACT_ATOMS: atom_id res chain seq x y z
N MET A 1 73.33 -24.92 -32.33
CA MET A 1 72.77 -25.90 -33.29
C MET A 1 71.26 -26.02 -32.94
N LEU A 2 70.49 -25.68 -33.93
CA LEU A 2 69.04 -25.94 -34.12
C LEU A 2 68.03 -25.56 -33.05
N CYS A 3 67.49 -24.41 -33.31
CA CYS A 3 66.27 -23.84 -32.80
C CYS A 3 65.05 -24.52 -33.46
N GLY A 4 64.05 -24.92 -32.66
CA GLY A 4 62.79 -25.50 -33.13
C GLY A 4 61.63 -24.71 -32.55
N ALA A 5 61.12 -23.75 -33.33
CA ALA A 5 59.96 -22.92 -32.94
C ALA A 5 58.66 -23.66 -33.21
N ALA A 6 57.91 -24.01 -32.16
CA ALA A 6 56.53 -24.47 -32.24
C ALA A 6 55.57 -23.30 -32.23
N ARG A 7 54.93 -22.98 -33.38
CA ARG A 7 53.81 -22.02 -33.49
C ARG A 7 52.53 -22.67 -33.00
N LEU A 8 52.00 -22.24 -31.84
CA LEU A 8 50.66 -22.56 -31.39
C LEU A 8 49.63 -21.69 -32.16
N CYS A 9 48.89 -22.30 -33.08
CA CYS A 9 47.75 -21.68 -33.74
C CYS A 9 46.56 -21.63 -32.75
N TYR A 10 46.31 -20.44 -32.17
CA TYR A 10 45.13 -20.20 -31.36
C TYR A 10 43.94 -19.94 -32.29
N ARG A 11 43.16 -20.96 -32.62
CA ARG A 11 41.88 -20.81 -33.33
C ARG A 11 40.85 -20.18 -32.35
N ARG A 12 40.65 -18.87 -32.42
CA ARG A 12 39.50 -18.18 -31.88
C ARG A 12 38.22 -18.74 -32.52
N ARG A 13 37.48 -19.59 -31.79
CA ARG A 13 36.08 -19.85 -32.12
C ARG A 13 35.28 -18.59 -31.95
N VAL A 14 35.02 -17.87 -33.02
CA VAL A 14 33.99 -16.82 -33.08
C VAL A 14 32.65 -17.55 -32.89
N ARG A 15 32.09 -17.46 -31.67
CA ARG A 15 30.70 -17.86 -31.43
C ARG A 15 29.85 -16.94 -32.30
N SER A 16 29.24 -17.47 -33.36
CA SER A 16 28.22 -16.79 -34.14
C SER A 16 27.14 -16.29 -33.18
N ARG A 17 26.98 -14.97 -33.06
CA ARG A 17 25.83 -14.40 -32.45
C ARG A 17 24.62 -14.94 -33.20
N ARG A 18 23.82 -15.80 -32.55
CA ARG A 18 22.50 -16.17 -33.05
C ARG A 18 21.78 -14.86 -33.29
N ARG A 19 21.42 -14.58 -34.54
CA ARG A 19 20.47 -13.52 -34.89
C ARG A 19 19.23 -13.80 -34.07
N GLY A 20 18.96 -12.96 -33.06
CA GLY A 20 17.79 -13.09 -32.19
C GLY A 20 16.56 -13.00 -33.09
N HIS A 21 15.73 -14.04 -33.07
CA HIS A 21 14.33 -13.86 -33.45
C HIS A 21 13.80 -12.71 -32.59
N PRO A 22 12.99 -11.79 -33.14
CA PRO A 22 12.33 -10.77 -32.30
C PRO A 22 11.60 -11.54 -31.19
N LEU A 23 11.99 -11.30 -29.93
CA LEU A 23 11.33 -11.92 -28.78
C LEU A 23 9.84 -11.59 -28.90
N LYS A 24 9.00 -12.62 -28.98
CA LYS A 24 7.55 -12.44 -29.03
C LYS A 24 7.15 -11.60 -27.81
N LYS A 25 6.47 -10.47 -28.04
CA LYS A 25 5.96 -9.64 -26.96
C LYS A 25 4.99 -10.47 -26.10
N PRO A 26 5.17 -10.52 -24.77
CA PRO A 26 4.24 -11.25 -23.91
C PRO A 26 2.85 -10.64 -23.95
N LEU A 27 1.81 -11.48 -23.89
CA LEU A 27 0.43 -11.01 -23.75
C LEU A 27 0.21 -10.54 -22.31
N VAL A 28 0.05 -9.21 -22.15
CA VAL A 28 -0.22 -8.54 -20.89
C VAL A 28 -1.69 -8.13 -20.82
N ILE A 29 -2.40 -8.56 -19.78
CA ILE A 29 -3.78 -8.12 -19.52
C ILE A 29 -3.77 -7.21 -18.30
N VAL A 30 -4.33 -5.99 -18.46
CA VAL A 30 -4.44 -4.96 -17.42
C VAL A 30 -5.89 -4.87 -16.98
N THR A 31 -6.15 -5.03 -15.69
CA THR A 31 -7.52 -5.17 -15.15
C THR A 31 -8.26 -3.84 -14.96
N ARG A 32 -7.53 -2.73 -14.82
CA ARG A 32 -8.07 -1.38 -14.62
C ARG A 32 -7.35 -0.39 -15.52
N LYS A 33 -7.96 0.77 -15.77
CA LYS A 33 -7.29 1.85 -16.49
C LYS A 33 -6.11 2.38 -15.67
N LEU A 34 -4.95 2.53 -16.32
CA LEU A 34 -3.75 3.14 -15.74
C LEU A 34 -3.54 4.55 -16.34
N PRO A 35 -2.62 5.38 -15.78
CA PRO A 35 -2.26 6.64 -16.41
C PRO A 35 -1.88 6.47 -17.89
N ASP A 36 -2.34 7.35 -18.75
CA ASP A 36 -2.22 7.22 -20.22
C ASP A 36 -0.76 7.03 -20.69
N ILE A 37 0.19 7.70 -20.02
CA ILE A 37 1.61 7.55 -20.31
C ILE A 37 2.11 6.11 -20.04
N VAL A 38 1.63 5.47 -18.98
CA VAL A 38 1.95 4.09 -18.61
C VAL A 38 1.35 3.12 -19.63
N GLU A 39 0.07 3.30 -19.97
CA GLU A 39 -0.61 2.46 -20.96
C GLU A 39 0.03 2.57 -22.34
N THR A 40 0.41 3.78 -22.77
CA THR A 40 1.12 4.00 -24.03
C THR A 40 2.42 3.22 -24.06
N ARG A 41 3.22 3.33 -22.99
CA ARG A 41 4.48 2.61 -22.90
C ARG A 41 4.30 1.09 -22.82
N MET A 42 3.25 0.61 -22.17
CA MET A 42 2.93 -0.82 -22.15
C MET A 42 2.62 -1.34 -23.56
N ARG A 43 1.81 -0.63 -24.37
CA ARG A 43 1.51 -1.00 -25.77
C ARG A 43 2.75 -1.03 -26.67
N GLU A 44 3.70 -0.12 -26.45
CA GLU A 44 4.96 -0.09 -27.18
C GLU A 44 5.82 -1.33 -26.91
N LEU A 45 5.86 -1.77 -25.66
CA LEU A 45 6.76 -2.82 -25.18
C LEU A 45 6.15 -4.21 -25.24
N PHE A 46 4.83 -4.36 -25.07
CA PHE A 46 4.15 -5.64 -24.91
C PHE A 46 2.93 -5.76 -25.86
N ASP A 47 2.41 -6.99 -26.00
CA ASP A 47 1.08 -7.22 -26.57
C ASP A 47 0.07 -7.00 -25.43
N THR A 48 -0.50 -5.79 -25.36
CA THR A 48 -1.24 -5.34 -24.18
C THR A 48 -2.73 -5.23 -24.45
N ARG A 49 -3.55 -5.91 -23.64
CA ARG A 49 -5.00 -5.73 -23.56
C ARG A 49 -5.33 -4.86 -22.36
N LEU A 50 -5.81 -3.64 -22.63
CA LEU A 50 -6.17 -2.64 -21.63
C LEU A 50 -7.67 -2.70 -21.32
N ASN A 51 -8.06 -2.05 -20.21
CA ASN A 51 -9.44 -1.84 -19.79
C ASN A 51 -9.80 -0.34 -19.92
N PRO A 52 -10.16 0.14 -21.11
CA PRO A 52 -10.32 1.57 -21.37
C PRO A 52 -11.51 2.21 -20.63
N ASP A 53 -12.53 1.43 -20.31
CA ASP A 53 -13.74 1.89 -19.61
C ASP A 53 -13.56 1.97 -18.08
N ASP A 54 -12.44 1.50 -17.57
CA ASP A 54 -12.12 1.40 -16.13
C ASP A 54 -13.19 0.68 -15.28
N LYS A 55 -13.96 -0.22 -15.90
CA LYS A 55 -14.94 -1.03 -15.18
C LYS A 55 -14.24 -2.15 -14.42
N PRO A 56 -14.50 -2.32 -13.12
CA PRO A 56 -13.96 -3.47 -12.37
C PRO A 56 -14.31 -4.78 -13.07
N MET A 57 -13.32 -5.64 -13.28
CA MET A 57 -13.58 -6.98 -13.83
C MET A 57 -14.35 -7.82 -12.82
N THR A 58 -15.37 -8.53 -13.33
CA THR A 58 -16.06 -9.56 -12.57
C THR A 58 -15.10 -10.73 -12.27
N GLN A 59 -15.44 -11.54 -11.26
CA GLN A 59 -14.61 -12.72 -10.92
C GLN A 59 -14.45 -13.68 -12.12
N ALA A 60 -15.49 -13.83 -12.95
CA ALA A 60 -15.44 -14.64 -14.17
C ALA A 60 -14.45 -14.06 -15.21
N GLN A 61 -14.44 -12.74 -15.38
CA GLN A 61 -13.51 -12.05 -16.29
C GLN A 61 -12.05 -12.14 -15.77
N LEU A 62 -11.83 -12.04 -14.46
CA LEU A 62 -10.51 -12.24 -13.85
C LEU A 62 -9.99 -13.66 -14.08
N VAL A 63 -10.84 -14.67 -13.91
CA VAL A 63 -10.48 -16.07 -14.19
C VAL A 63 -10.16 -16.27 -15.67
N GLU A 64 -10.91 -15.66 -16.59
CA GLU A 64 -10.61 -15.74 -18.01
C GLU A 64 -9.30 -15.02 -18.36
N ALA A 65 -9.02 -13.89 -17.73
CA ALA A 65 -7.74 -13.19 -17.87
C ALA A 65 -6.57 -14.08 -17.36
N LEU A 66 -6.74 -14.76 -16.21
CA LEU A 66 -5.73 -15.70 -15.69
C LEU A 66 -5.49 -16.88 -16.63
N LYS A 67 -6.52 -17.36 -17.37
CA LYS A 67 -6.39 -18.46 -18.33
C LYS A 67 -5.63 -18.07 -19.60
N THR A 68 -5.77 -16.82 -20.05
CA THR A 68 -5.32 -16.38 -21.37
C THR A 68 -4.02 -15.59 -21.33
N ALA A 69 -3.77 -14.81 -20.28
CA ALA A 69 -2.59 -13.96 -20.15
C ALA A 69 -1.28 -14.74 -20.01
N GLU A 70 -0.17 -14.15 -20.47
CA GLU A 70 1.19 -14.51 -20.05
C GLU A 70 1.58 -13.70 -18.82
N VAL A 71 1.09 -12.44 -18.73
CA VAL A 71 1.25 -11.55 -17.57
C VAL A 71 -0.11 -10.92 -17.23
N LEU A 72 -0.52 -10.98 -15.98
CA LEU A 72 -1.66 -10.23 -15.47
C LEU A 72 -1.17 -9.02 -14.67
N VAL A 73 -1.78 -7.86 -14.90
CA VAL A 73 -1.54 -6.62 -14.13
C VAL A 73 -2.81 -6.28 -13.35
N PRO A 74 -2.98 -6.83 -12.14
CA PRO A 74 -4.12 -6.53 -11.28
C PRO A 74 -3.90 -5.27 -10.45
N THR A 75 -4.99 -4.80 -9.83
CA THR A 75 -4.99 -3.74 -8.81
C THR A 75 -5.58 -4.25 -7.50
N VAL A 76 -5.56 -3.42 -6.45
CA VAL A 76 -6.05 -3.78 -5.11
C VAL A 76 -7.54 -4.22 -5.09
N THR A 77 -8.32 -3.86 -6.11
CA THR A 77 -9.74 -4.23 -6.21
C THR A 77 -9.98 -5.63 -6.79
N ASP A 78 -8.95 -6.29 -7.29
CA ASP A 78 -9.06 -7.58 -7.96
C ASP A 78 -8.80 -8.74 -6.99
N ARG A 79 -9.82 -9.56 -6.73
CA ARG A 79 -9.66 -10.69 -5.83
C ARG A 79 -9.06 -11.91 -6.54
N LEU A 80 -7.78 -12.15 -6.31
CA LEU A 80 -7.02 -13.28 -6.85
C LEU A 80 -6.73 -14.32 -5.74
N ASP A 81 -7.80 -14.89 -5.18
CA ASP A 81 -7.71 -15.94 -4.17
C ASP A 81 -7.24 -17.29 -4.78
N SER A 82 -7.03 -18.30 -3.95
CA SER A 82 -6.59 -19.63 -4.38
C SER A 82 -7.52 -20.24 -5.42
N ARG A 83 -8.86 -20.03 -5.29
CA ARG A 83 -9.85 -20.56 -6.22
C ARG A 83 -9.72 -19.96 -7.62
N ALA A 84 -9.33 -18.69 -7.71
CA ALA A 84 -9.06 -18.04 -8.99
C ALA A 84 -7.72 -18.51 -9.58
N ILE A 85 -6.65 -18.49 -8.77
CA ILE A 85 -5.29 -18.78 -9.23
C ILE A 85 -5.10 -20.23 -9.68
N VAL A 86 -5.77 -21.20 -9.05
CA VAL A 86 -5.71 -22.61 -9.51
C VAL A 86 -6.28 -22.81 -10.92
N GLN A 87 -7.11 -21.89 -11.42
CA GLN A 87 -7.68 -21.93 -12.77
C GLN A 87 -6.79 -21.24 -13.82
N ALA A 88 -5.66 -20.66 -13.43
CA ALA A 88 -4.73 -20.01 -14.34
C ALA A 88 -4.26 -20.96 -15.45
N GLY A 89 -4.17 -20.44 -16.66
CA GLY A 89 -3.66 -21.18 -17.80
C GLY A 89 -2.16 -21.48 -17.71
N PRO A 90 -1.65 -22.40 -18.54
CA PRO A 90 -0.23 -22.80 -18.50
C PRO A 90 0.72 -21.66 -18.93
N ASN A 91 0.21 -20.66 -19.63
CA ASN A 91 0.99 -19.53 -20.13
C ASN A 91 1.20 -18.43 -19.10
N LEU A 92 0.34 -18.33 -18.07
CA LEU A 92 0.49 -17.32 -17.02
C LEU A 92 1.75 -17.62 -16.19
N LYS A 93 2.67 -16.67 -16.16
CA LYS A 93 3.96 -16.80 -15.46
C LYS A 93 4.23 -15.66 -14.49
N LEU A 94 3.55 -14.52 -14.67
CA LEU A 94 3.75 -13.35 -13.83
C LEU A 94 2.41 -12.67 -13.51
N ILE A 95 2.21 -12.35 -12.24
CA ILE A 95 1.22 -11.40 -11.77
C ILE A 95 2.00 -10.16 -11.33
N ALA A 96 1.94 -9.09 -12.12
CA ALA A 96 2.65 -7.83 -11.89
C ALA A 96 1.69 -6.84 -11.24
N ASN A 97 1.54 -6.90 -9.92
CA ASN A 97 0.56 -6.13 -9.17
C ASN A 97 0.84 -4.62 -9.23
N PHE A 98 -0.15 -3.84 -9.64
CA PHE A 98 -0.14 -2.37 -9.58
C PHE A 98 -0.55 -1.92 -8.16
N GLY A 99 0.38 -2.07 -7.20
CA GLY A 99 0.16 -1.78 -5.79
C GLY A 99 1.30 -2.31 -4.91
N ALA A 100 1.51 -1.72 -3.75
CA ALA A 100 2.50 -2.20 -2.77
C ALA A 100 1.97 -3.39 -1.96
N GLY A 101 0.70 -3.34 -1.53
CA GLY A 101 0.03 -4.47 -0.85
C GLY A 101 -0.33 -5.57 -1.83
N VAL A 102 -0.31 -6.82 -1.38
CA VAL A 102 -0.64 -8.01 -2.16
C VAL A 102 -1.61 -8.95 -1.44
N ASP A 103 -2.28 -8.45 -0.43
CA ASP A 103 -3.22 -9.19 0.43
C ASP A 103 -4.45 -9.72 -0.34
N HIS A 104 -4.78 -9.14 -1.50
CA HIS A 104 -5.80 -9.60 -2.44
C HIS A 104 -5.33 -10.74 -3.38
N ILE A 105 -4.05 -11.14 -3.30
CA ILE A 105 -3.42 -12.19 -4.13
C ILE A 105 -2.95 -13.34 -3.25
N ASP A 106 -3.40 -14.56 -3.52
CA ASP A 106 -2.84 -15.75 -2.85
C ASP A 106 -1.44 -16.07 -3.44
N VAL A 107 -0.42 -15.44 -2.84
CA VAL A 107 0.97 -15.54 -3.27
C VAL A 107 1.50 -16.98 -3.15
N GLU A 108 1.04 -17.75 -2.16
CA GLU A 108 1.49 -19.14 -1.98
C GLU A 108 0.95 -20.05 -3.09
N THR A 109 -0.34 -19.95 -3.40
CA THR A 109 -0.94 -20.70 -4.53
C THR A 109 -0.28 -20.30 -5.85
N ALA A 110 0.00 -19.01 -6.08
CA ALA A 110 0.73 -18.55 -7.27
C ALA A 110 2.12 -19.20 -7.35
N ARG A 111 2.87 -19.22 -6.24
CA ARG A 111 4.19 -19.86 -6.15
C ARG A 111 4.14 -21.33 -6.48
N GLN A 112 3.18 -22.09 -5.93
CA GLN A 112 2.99 -23.51 -6.19
C GLN A 112 2.70 -23.80 -7.67
N ARG A 113 2.01 -22.86 -8.34
CA ARG A 113 1.73 -22.93 -9.79
C ARG A 113 2.91 -22.45 -10.66
N GLY A 114 4.03 -22.04 -10.06
CA GLY A 114 5.18 -21.49 -10.78
C GLY A 114 4.93 -20.09 -11.36
N ILE A 115 3.96 -19.35 -10.82
CA ILE A 115 3.62 -17.99 -11.20
C ILE A 115 4.35 -17.03 -10.24
N ALA A 116 5.18 -16.14 -10.78
CA ALA A 116 5.81 -15.09 -10.00
C ALA A 116 4.81 -13.99 -9.66
N VAL A 117 4.91 -13.40 -8.46
CA VAL A 117 4.15 -12.22 -8.07
C VAL A 117 5.14 -11.09 -7.82
N THR A 118 4.87 -9.89 -8.35
CA THR A 118 5.63 -8.67 -8.07
C THR A 118 4.69 -7.57 -7.58
N ASN A 119 5.25 -6.58 -6.88
CA ASN A 119 4.52 -5.42 -6.41
C ASN A 119 5.29 -4.11 -6.73
N THR A 120 4.82 -2.97 -6.24
CA THR A 120 5.43 -1.65 -6.47
C THR A 120 5.93 -1.02 -5.17
N PRO A 121 6.97 -1.58 -4.52
CA PRO A 121 7.44 -1.08 -3.23
C PRO A 121 8.20 0.24 -3.37
N GLY A 122 8.05 1.12 -2.38
CA GLY A 122 8.84 2.34 -2.23
C GLY A 122 8.27 3.58 -2.93
N VAL A 123 7.73 3.44 -4.12
CA VAL A 123 7.28 4.56 -4.97
C VAL A 123 6.04 5.32 -4.49
N LEU A 124 5.28 4.77 -3.56
CA LEU A 124 4.10 5.40 -2.98
C LEU A 124 4.29 5.80 -1.50
N THR A 125 5.52 5.68 -1.00
CA THR A 125 5.82 5.85 0.42
C THR A 125 5.55 7.27 0.89
N GLU A 126 6.06 8.24 0.16
CA GLU A 126 6.00 9.65 0.56
C GLU A 126 4.56 10.17 0.46
N ASP A 127 3.86 9.88 -0.65
CA ASP A 127 2.47 10.29 -0.85
C ASP A 127 1.53 9.73 0.21
N THR A 128 1.68 8.44 0.54
CA THR A 128 0.87 7.82 1.61
C THR A 128 1.21 8.42 2.97
N ALA A 129 2.47 8.78 3.23
CA ALA A 129 2.87 9.43 4.46
C ALA A 129 2.31 10.86 4.54
N ASP A 130 2.26 11.60 3.43
CA ASP A 130 1.64 12.93 3.34
C ASP A 130 0.13 12.85 3.65
N MET A 131 -0.57 11.88 3.05
CA MET A 131 -1.99 11.65 3.33
C MET A 131 -2.23 11.26 4.79
N THR A 132 -1.37 10.42 5.36
CA THR A 132 -1.45 10.07 6.79
C THR A 132 -1.31 11.31 7.67
N MET A 133 -0.36 12.19 7.37
CA MET A 133 -0.18 13.46 8.11
C MET A 133 -1.36 14.40 7.89
N ALA A 134 -1.92 14.48 6.69
CA ALA A 134 -3.12 15.25 6.41
C ALA A 134 -4.28 14.82 7.32
N LEU A 135 -4.51 13.51 7.48
CA LEU A 135 -5.53 12.97 8.39
C LEU A 135 -5.20 13.25 9.87
N ILE A 136 -3.92 13.11 10.28
CA ILE A 136 -3.45 13.43 11.64
C ILE A 136 -3.73 14.91 11.99
N LEU A 137 -3.68 15.80 11.01
CA LEU A 137 -4.02 17.22 11.17
C LEU A 137 -5.52 17.46 11.07
N ALA A 138 -6.19 16.87 10.07
CA ALA A 138 -7.57 17.18 9.73
C ALA A 138 -8.56 16.80 10.84
N VAL A 139 -8.40 15.63 11.46
CA VAL A 139 -9.36 15.11 12.45
C VAL A 139 -9.37 15.97 13.74
N PRO A 140 -8.24 16.13 14.47
CA PRO A 140 -8.28 16.91 15.71
C PRO A 140 -8.54 18.40 15.48
N ARG A 141 -8.32 18.92 14.27
CA ARG A 141 -8.56 20.32 13.91
C ARG A 141 -9.95 20.55 13.29
N ARG A 142 -10.77 19.50 13.15
CA ARG A 142 -12.15 19.58 12.59
C ARG A 142 -12.17 20.23 11.20
N MET A 143 -11.16 19.93 10.36
CA MET A 143 -10.95 20.67 9.10
C MET A 143 -12.08 20.45 8.10
N VAL A 144 -12.58 19.21 7.97
CA VAL A 144 -13.68 18.89 7.04
C VAL A 144 -14.97 19.57 7.50
N GLU A 145 -15.33 19.47 8.77
CA GLU A 145 -16.49 20.15 9.33
C GLU A 145 -16.41 21.69 9.15
N GLY A 146 -15.22 22.27 9.35
CA GLY A 146 -15.00 23.71 9.13
C GLY A 146 -15.21 24.11 7.67
N ALA A 147 -14.75 23.30 6.73
CA ALA A 147 -14.97 23.51 5.31
C ALA A 147 -16.47 23.40 4.95
N GLU A 148 -17.16 22.38 5.45
CA GLU A 148 -18.61 22.19 5.24
C GLU A 148 -19.43 23.38 5.75
N VAL A 149 -19.15 23.85 6.96
CA VAL A 149 -19.83 25.05 7.55
C VAL A 149 -19.67 26.24 6.62
N LEU A 150 -18.49 26.47 6.07
CA LEU A 150 -18.25 27.61 5.18
C LEU A 150 -18.97 27.43 3.84
N MET A 151 -18.88 26.25 3.24
CA MET A 151 -19.49 25.95 1.93
C MET A 151 -21.03 25.98 1.99
N ASN A 152 -21.63 25.61 3.14
CA ASN A 152 -23.07 25.66 3.37
C ASN A 152 -23.58 27.06 3.70
N GLY A 153 -22.73 28.08 3.87
CA GLY A 153 -23.10 29.44 4.25
C GLY A 153 -23.45 29.59 5.74
N ASP A 154 -23.05 28.63 6.58
CA ASP A 154 -23.36 28.58 8.00
C ASP A 154 -22.39 29.40 8.88
N PHE A 155 -21.36 30.01 8.27
CA PHE A 155 -20.41 30.85 8.97
C PHE A 155 -21.05 32.21 9.39
N LYS A 156 -21.28 32.37 10.69
CA LYS A 156 -21.89 33.58 11.29
C LYS A 156 -20.87 34.57 11.87
N GLY A 157 -19.58 34.32 11.68
CA GLY A 157 -18.50 35.13 12.20
C GLY A 157 -17.62 34.39 13.21
N TRP A 158 -16.46 34.96 13.52
CA TRP A 158 -15.51 34.39 14.47
C TRP A 158 -16.01 34.48 15.91
N SER A 159 -15.76 33.43 16.72
CA SER A 159 -16.03 33.42 18.16
C SER A 159 -14.90 32.65 18.89
N PRO A 160 -14.48 33.10 20.10
CA PRO A 160 -13.36 32.48 20.81
C PRO A 160 -13.62 31.04 21.29
N THR A 161 -14.88 30.62 21.34
CA THR A 161 -15.31 29.29 21.83
C THR A 161 -15.88 28.40 20.73
N TRP A 162 -15.94 28.89 19.49
CA TRP A 162 -16.51 28.16 18.35
C TRP A 162 -15.47 27.38 17.58
N MET A 163 -15.81 26.20 17.05
CA MET A 163 -14.97 25.31 16.23
C MET A 163 -13.64 24.93 16.89
N LEU A 164 -13.61 24.84 18.23
CA LEU A 164 -12.41 24.46 18.95
C LEU A 164 -12.01 23.01 18.62
N GLY A 165 -10.80 22.84 18.12
CA GLY A 165 -10.13 21.56 17.92
C GLY A 165 -9.11 21.26 19.02
N LYS A 166 -8.27 20.26 18.79
CA LYS A 166 -7.19 19.85 19.70
C LYS A 166 -5.83 20.12 19.06
N ARG A 167 -4.86 20.53 19.89
CA ARG A 167 -3.45 20.70 19.51
C ARG A 167 -2.80 19.33 19.35
N ILE A 168 -1.99 19.15 18.30
CA ILE A 168 -1.17 17.94 18.12
C ILE A 168 0.27 18.14 18.62
N TRP A 169 0.81 19.36 18.61
CA TRP A 169 2.16 19.66 19.08
C TRP A 169 2.36 19.20 20.53
N GLY A 170 3.48 18.51 20.79
CA GLY A 170 3.81 17.91 22.09
C GLY A 170 3.04 16.62 22.44
N LYS A 171 2.17 16.14 21.55
CA LYS A 171 1.41 14.90 21.72
C LYS A 171 2.24 13.67 21.33
N ARG A 172 1.84 12.50 21.83
CA ARG A 172 2.47 11.21 21.54
C ARG A 172 1.78 10.56 20.36
N LEU A 173 2.56 10.30 19.29
CA LEU A 173 2.11 9.53 18.13
C LEU A 173 2.60 8.08 18.28
N GLY A 174 1.69 7.12 18.34
CA GLY A 174 1.97 5.68 18.29
C GLY A 174 1.86 5.15 16.87
N ILE A 175 2.96 4.71 16.28
CA ILE A 175 3.01 4.14 14.94
C ILE A 175 2.98 2.61 15.05
N VAL A 176 1.92 1.99 14.54
CA VAL A 176 1.80 0.54 14.44
C VAL A 176 2.32 0.12 13.06
N GLY A 177 3.56 -0.37 13.03
CA GLY A 177 4.26 -0.69 11.78
C GLY A 177 5.26 0.38 11.34
N MET A 178 6.49 0.37 11.87
CA MET A 178 7.60 1.26 11.52
C MET A 178 8.37 0.76 10.27
N GLY A 179 7.60 0.44 9.20
CA GLY A 179 8.11 0.14 7.86
C GLY A 179 8.48 1.42 7.09
N ARG A 180 8.58 1.35 5.75
CA ARG A 180 8.90 2.53 4.91
C ARG A 180 7.94 3.70 5.16
N ILE A 181 6.62 3.44 5.09
CA ILE A 181 5.60 4.47 5.31
C ILE A 181 5.63 4.96 6.76
N GLY A 182 5.69 4.06 7.75
CA GLY A 182 5.74 4.46 9.16
C GLY A 182 6.92 5.36 9.48
N GLN A 183 8.12 5.10 8.91
CA GLN A 183 9.28 5.96 9.04
C GLN A 183 9.10 7.32 8.36
N ALA A 184 8.49 7.35 7.17
CA ALA A 184 8.19 8.59 6.47
C ALA A 184 7.16 9.44 7.22
N VAL A 185 6.14 8.83 7.82
CA VAL A 185 5.19 9.47 8.75
C VAL A 185 5.92 10.01 9.98
N ALA A 186 6.81 9.22 10.59
CA ALA A 186 7.56 9.63 11.78
C ALA A 186 8.42 10.87 11.52
N ARG A 187 9.13 10.94 10.39
CA ARG A 187 9.94 12.13 10.00
C ARG A 187 9.07 13.39 9.93
N ARG A 188 7.91 13.30 9.29
CA ARG A 188 6.96 14.41 9.17
C ARG A 188 6.38 14.79 10.53
N ALA A 189 5.92 13.82 11.29
CA ALA A 189 5.32 14.01 12.60
C ALA A 189 6.27 14.66 13.60
N LYS A 190 7.56 14.27 13.57
CA LYS A 190 8.62 14.90 14.37
C LYS A 190 8.75 16.40 14.03
N ALA A 191 8.68 16.78 12.74
CA ALA A 191 8.73 18.19 12.34
C ALA A 191 7.52 18.99 12.83
N PHE A 192 6.37 18.34 13.05
CA PHE A 192 5.19 18.93 13.69
C PHE A 192 5.23 18.89 15.23
N GLY A 193 6.35 18.49 15.83
CA GLY A 193 6.56 18.46 17.27
C GLY A 193 5.86 17.33 18.01
N LEU A 194 5.50 16.23 17.31
CA LEU A 194 4.98 15.02 17.93
C LEU A 194 6.13 14.17 18.51
N GLN A 195 5.90 13.52 19.64
CA GLN A 195 6.79 12.52 20.22
C GLN A 195 6.51 11.18 19.56
N ILE A 196 7.54 10.54 18.99
CA ILE A 196 7.38 9.32 18.21
C ILE A 196 7.50 8.09 19.09
N HIS A 197 6.46 7.29 19.13
CA HIS A 197 6.40 5.97 19.75
C HIS A 197 6.04 4.96 18.67
N TYR A 198 6.53 3.73 18.75
CA TYR A 198 6.16 2.73 17.75
C TYR A 198 6.13 1.32 18.33
N HIS A 199 5.37 0.46 17.66
CA HIS A 199 5.32 -0.97 17.88
C HIS A 199 5.55 -1.73 16.57
N ASN A 200 6.45 -2.69 16.62
CA ASN A 200 6.74 -3.67 15.59
C ASN A 200 6.94 -5.05 16.22
N ARG A 201 6.91 -6.10 15.44
CA ARG A 201 7.33 -7.46 15.84
C ARG A 201 8.78 -7.50 16.36
N LYS A 202 9.65 -6.64 15.84
CA LYS A 202 11.03 -6.42 16.24
C LYS A 202 11.34 -4.92 16.17
N PRO A 203 12.23 -4.39 17.00
CA PRO A 203 12.64 -3.00 16.87
C PRO A 203 13.30 -2.74 15.51
N VAL A 204 13.22 -1.51 15.04
CA VAL A 204 14.02 -1.07 13.89
C VAL A 204 15.48 -0.90 14.28
N PRO A 205 16.43 -0.83 13.33
CA PRO A 205 17.83 -0.54 13.63
C PRO A 205 17.98 0.71 14.49
N GLN A 206 18.91 0.68 15.45
CA GLN A 206 19.15 1.78 16.40
C GLN A 206 19.41 3.13 15.72
N ALA A 207 20.07 3.13 14.57
CA ALA A 207 20.32 4.36 13.80
C ALA A 207 18.98 5.03 13.35
N ILE A 208 17.97 4.24 13.02
CA ILE A 208 16.64 4.76 12.66
C ILE A 208 15.90 5.28 13.89
N GLU A 209 15.99 4.59 15.04
CA GLU A 209 15.42 5.08 16.29
C GLU A 209 16.02 6.41 16.70
N GLN A 210 17.33 6.55 16.57
CA GLN A 210 18.07 7.80 16.88
C GLN A 210 17.68 8.94 15.92
N GLU A 211 17.64 8.67 14.60
CA GLU A 211 17.21 9.65 13.59
C GLU A 211 15.81 10.19 13.90
N LEU A 212 14.89 9.29 14.21
CA LEU A 212 13.48 9.60 14.44
C LEU A 212 13.17 10.02 15.88
N GLU A 213 14.13 9.90 16.80
CA GLU A 213 13.91 10.05 18.25
C GLU A 213 12.75 9.17 18.73
N ALA A 214 12.65 7.95 18.17
CA ALA A 214 11.51 7.06 18.34
C ALA A 214 11.70 6.11 19.52
N THR A 215 10.65 5.93 20.32
CA THR A 215 10.61 4.98 21.44
C THR A 215 9.91 3.70 21.01
N TYR A 216 10.62 2.58 21.07
CA TYR A 216 10.07 1.25 20.83
C TYR A 216 9.20 0.78 22.01
N TRP A 217 8.09 0.14 21.68
CA TRP A 217 7.23 -0.57 22.63
C TRP A 217 7.10 -2.03 22.22
N GLU A 218 7.58 -2.93 23.07
CA GLU A 218 7.41 -4.37 22.89
C GLU A 218 5.92 -4.75 23.00
N SER A 219 5.19 -4.12 23.92
CA SER A 219 3.76 -4.33 24.12
C SER A 219 2.93 -3.26 23.41
N LEU A 220 2.17 -3.68 22.39
CA LEU A 220 1.18 -2.83 21.71
C LEU A 220 0.16 -2.27 22.72
N ASP A 221 -0.34 -3.10 23.62
CA ASP A 221 -1.38 -2.72 24.60
C ASP A 221 -0.86 -1.59 25.52
N GLN A 222 0.41 -1.65 25.93
CA GLN A 222 1.03 -0.60 26.75
C GLN A 222 1.23 0.70 25.97
N MET A 223 1.59 0.63 24.70
CA MET A 223 1.69 1.81 23.82
C MET A 223 0.33 2.48 23.66
N LEU A 224 -0.69 1.71 23.29
CA LEU A 224 -2.05 2.21 23.06
C LEU A 224 -2.61 2.97 24.28
N ALA A 225 -2.37 2.50 25.49
CA ALA A 225 -2.82 3.16 26.72
C ALA A 225 -2.14 4.53 26.99
N ARG A 226 -1.04 4.85 26.29
CA ARG A 226 -0.21 6.02 26.59
C ARG A 226 -0.14 7.07 25.50
N VAL A 227 -0.41 6.69 24.24
CA VAL A 227 -0.34 7.61 23.11
C VAL A 227 -1.62 8.42 22.94
N ASP A 228 -1.52 9.54 22.25
CA ASP A 228 -2.64 10.46 22.01
C ASP A 228 -3.20 10.29 20.58
N ILE A 229 -2.37 9.81 19.66
CA ILE A 229 -2.73 9.53 18.28
C ILE A 229 -2.12 8.17 17.91
N VAL A 230 -2.88 7.33 17.22
CA VAL A 230 -2.41 6.04 16.67
C VAL A 230 -2.46 6.12 15.15
N SER A 231 -1.35 5.80 14.50
CA SER A 231 -1.25 5.65 13.04
C SER A 231 -0.99 4.20 12.67
N ILE A 232 -1.84 3.63 11.82
CA ILE A 232 -1.73 2.26 11.33
C ILE A 232 -0.93 2.26 10.02
N ASN A 233 0.20 1.55 10.02
CA ASN A 233 1.12 1.45 8.88
C ASN A 233 1.62 0.00 8.67
N CYS A 234 1.00 -0.97 9.33
CA CYS A 234 1.31 -2.38 9.15
C CYS A 234 0.45 -3.01 8.03
N PRO A 235 0.93 -4.06 7.35
CA PRO A 235 0.15 -4.77 6.34
C PRO A 235 -1.00 -5.55 6.98
N HIS A 236 -2.04 -5.84 6.19
CA HIS A 236 -3.05 -6.85 6.54
C HIS A 236 -2.47 -8.25 6.35
N THR A 237 -2.54 -9.06 7.39
CA THR A 237 -2.17 -10.48 7.44
C THR A 237 -3.08 -11.18 8.44
N PRO A 238 -3.14 -12.52 8.50
CA PRO A 238 -3.88 -13.20 9.55
C PRO A 238 -3.50 -12.79 10.98
N ALA A 239 -2.25 -12.39 11.21
CA ALA A 239 -1.76 -11.94 12.52
C ALA A 239 -2.14 -10.48 12.84
N THR A 240 -2.49 -9.67 11.84
CA THR A 240 -2.89 -8.26 12.01
C THR A 240 -4.37 -8.03 11.75
N TYR A 241 -5.14 -9.08 11.39
CA TYR A 241 -6.60 -8.99 11.31
C TYR A 241 -7.18 -8.62 12.68
N HIS A 242 -7.98 -7.54 12.71
CA HIS A 242 -8.50 -6.94 13.94
C HIS A 242 -7.42 -6.78 15.04
N LEU A 243 -6.19 -6.41 14.63
CA LEU A 243 -5.12 -6.10 15.56
C LEU A 243 -5.57 -5.05 16.57
N LEU A 244 -6.29 -4.01 16.13
CA LEU A 244 -7.03 -3.09 16.97
C LEU A 244 -8.46 -3.62 17.21
N SER A 245 -8.58 -4.68 18.00
CA SER A 245 -9.85 -5.25 18.46
C SER A 245 -10.57 -4.31 19.41
N ALA A 246 -11.87 -4.58 19.68
CA ALA A 246 -12.66 -3.83 20.66
C ALA A 246 -11.95 -3.67 22.02
N ARG A 247 -11.26 -4.72 22.50
CA ARG A 247 -10.50 -4.69 23.75
C ARG A 247 -9.34 -3.68 23.69
N ARG A 248 -8.59 -3.65 22.58
CA ARG A 248 -7.46 -2.74 22.40
C ARG A 248 -7.90 -1.30 22.18
N LEU A 249 -8.98 -1.10 21.42
CA LEU A 249 -9.60 0.22 21.26
C LEU A 249 -10.03 0.79 22.61
N LYS A 250 -10.65 -0.02 23.48
CA LYS A 250 -11.07 0.37 24.83
C LYS A 250 -9.90 0.70 25.76
N ALA A 251 -8.70 0.18 25.51
CA ALA A 251 -7.51 0.49 26.29
C ALA A 251 -6.91 1.86 25.94
N MET A 252 -7.32 2.48 24.83
CA MET A 252 -6.87 3.80 24.43
C MET A 252 -7.48 4.90 25.31
N LYS A 253 -6.84 6.07 25.32
CA LYS A 253 -7.41 7.25 26.00
C LYS A 253 -8.71 7.67 25.31
N PRO A 254 -9.75 8.10 26.04
CA PRO A 254 -10.95 8.67 25.43
C PRO A 254 -10.68 9.92 24.57
N THR A 255 -9.55 10.58 24.81
CA THR A 255 -9.10 11.75 24.04
C THR A 255 -8.22 11.38 22.84
N ALA A 256 -7.99 10.09 22.58
CA ALA A 256 -7.12 9.63 21.52
C ALA A 256 -7.81 9.64 20.15
N TYR A 257 -6.98 9.76 19.10
CA TYR A 257 -7.37 9.70 17.70
C TYR A 257 -6.73 8.48 17.02
N ILE A 258 -7.42 7.94 16.03
CA ILE A 258 -6.90 6.85 15.18
C ILE A 258 -6.82 7.33 13.74
N VAL A 259 -5.71 7.03 13.06
CA VAL A 259 -5.53 7.27 11.62
C VAL A 259 -5.14 5.96 10.96
N ASN A 260 -5.86 5.57 9.91
CA ASN A 260 -5.60 4.36 9.15
C ASN A 260 -5.54 4.65 7.64
N THR A 261 -4.35 4.49 7.07
CA THR A 261 -4.05 4.58 5.64
C THR A 261 -3.41 3.28 5.13
N ALA A 262 -3.53 2.18 5.90
CA ALA A 262 -2.95 0.88 5.58
C ALA A 262 -4.00 -0.09 5.01
N ARG A 263 -4.80 -0.73 5.88
CA ARG A 263 -5.92 -1.62 5.51
C ARG A 263 -7.00 -1.56 6.59
N GLY A 264 -8.27 -1.55 6.15
CA GLY A 264 -9.42 -1.48 7.04
C GLY A 264 -9.49 -2.64 8.03
N GLU A 265 -9.21 -3.85 7.56
CA GLU A 265 -9.28 -5.10 8.33
C GLU A 265 -8.31 -5.17 9.52
N VAL A 266 -7.37 -4.23 9.63
CA VAL A 266 -6.49 -4.15 10.82
C VAL A 266 -7.23 -3.64 12.05
N ILE A 267 -8.36 -2.98 11.87
CA ILE A 267 -9.21 -2.47 12.94
C ILE A 267 -10.56 -3.22 12.92
N ASP A 268 -11.08 -3.59 14.09
CA ASP A 268 -12.50 -3.96 14.24
C ASP A 268 -13.36 -2.70 14.00
N GLU A 269 -13.75 -2.49 12.74
CA GLU A 269 -14.45 -1.28 12.29
C GLU A 269 -15.79 -1.09 12.99
N ASN A 270 -16.49 -2.18 13.30
CA ASN A 270 -17.75 -2.11 14.04
C ASN A 270 -17.54 -1.67 15.48
N ALA A 271 -16.47 -2.12 16.13
CA ALA A 271 -16.13 -1.66 17.47
C ALA A 271 -15.70 -0.18 17.46
N LEU A 272 -14.86 0.21 16.48
CA LEU A 272 -14.43 1.59 16.30
C LEU A 272 -15.64 2.53 16.13
N ALA A 273 -16.57 2.18 15.24
CA ALA A 273 -17.75 2.99 14.97
C ALA A 273 -18.62 3.19 16.24
N ARG A 274 -18.84 2.13 17.02
CA ARG A 274 -19.59 2.22 18.29
C ARG A 274 -18.89 3.13 19.31
N MET A 275 -17.57 3.00 19.44
CA MET A 275 -16.80 3.79 20.42
C MET A 275 -16.73 5.27 20.03
N LEU A 276 -16.62 5.57 18.75
CA LEU A 276 -16.69 6.96 18.24
C LEU A 276 -18.07 7.57 18.47
N GLU A 277 -19.14 6.81 18.23
CA GLU A 277 -20.52 7.21 18.48
C GLU A 277 -20.78 7.48 19.98
N ALA A 278 -20.22 6.63 20.85
CA ALA A 278 -20.33 6.78 22.30
C ALA A 278 -19.40 7.87 22.90
N GLY A 279 -18.51 8.48 22.10
CA GLY A 279 -17.51 9.43 22.60
C GLY A 279 -16.39 8.79 23.44
N GLU A 280 -16.23 7.46 23.37
CA GLU A 280 -15.16 6.71 24.04
C GLU A 280 -13.81 6.86 23.32
N LEU A 281 -13.81 7.40 22.09
CA LEU A 281 -12.64 7.86 21.33
C LEU A 281 -12.93 9.24 20.73
N ALA A 282 -11.92 10.09 20.67
CA ALA A 282 -12.09 11.47 20.23
C ALA A 282 -12.41 11.60 18.75
N GLY A 283 -11.85 10.76 17.90
CA GLY A 283 -12.10 10.77 16.46
C GLY A 283 -11.23 9.81 15.67
N ALA A 284 -11.53 9.67 14.39
CA ALA A 284 -10.76 8.85 13.47
C ALA A 284 -10.60 9.47 12.08
N GLY A 285 -9.43 9.25 11.46
CA GLY A 285 -9.15 9.55 10.05
C GLY A 285 -8.91 8.23 9.29
N LEU A 286 -9.80 7.89 8.37
CA LEU A 286 -9.79 6.61 7.69
C LEU A 286 -9.74 6.82 6.17
N ASP A 287 -8.70 6.30 5.53
CA ASP A 287 -8.58 6.23 4.08
C ASP A 287 -8.96 4.84 3.54
N VAL A 288 -9.11 3.87 4.45
CA VAL A 288 -9.38 2.46 4.12
C VAL A 288 -10.46 1.89 5.04
N PHE A 289 -11.22 0.91 4.54
CA PHE A 289 -12.37 0.32 5.22
C PHE A 289 -12.32 -1.21 5.15
N GLU A 290 -12.97 -1.88 6.11
CA GLU A 290 -12.94 -3.34 6.23
C GLU A 290 -13.59 -4.07 5.04
N HIS A 291 -14.56 -3.44 4.38
CA HIS A 291 -15.36 -4.06 3.32
C HIS A 291 -15.45 -3.19 2.06
N GLU A 292 -14.33 -2.57 1.65
CA GLU A 292 -14.30 -1.74 0.45
C GLU A 292 -14.95 -2.42 -0.78
N PRO A 293 -15.76 -1.70 -1.57
CA PRO A 293 -16.03 -0.26 -1.51
C PRO A 293 -17.16 0.13 -0.53
N ALA A 294 -17.74 -0.81 0.21
CA ALA A 294 -18.77 -0.51 1.18
C ALA A 294 -18.14 0.09 2.46
N VAL A 295 -18.65 1.24 2.87
CA VAL A 295 -18.28 1.92 4.11
C VAL A 295 -19.33 1.65 5.17
N ASN A 296 -18.90 1.41 6.41
CA ASN A 296 -19.83 1.19 7.53
C ASN A 296 -20.81 2.37 7.68
N PRO A 297 -22.14 2.12 7.58
CA PRO A 297 -23.13 3.20 7.61
C PRO A 297 -23.13 4.05 8.89
N LYS A 298 -22.60 3.50 10.01
CA LYS A 298 -22.45 4.26 11.24
C LYS A 298 -21.35 5.33 11.10
N LEU A 299 -20.20 4.99 10.50
CA LEU A 299 -19.13 5.95 10.29
C LEU A 299 -19.58 7.13 9.45
N LEU A 300 -20.41 6.92 8.43
CA LEU A 300 -20.92 7.98 7.54
C LEU A 300 -21.78 9.02 8.27
N LYS A 301 -22.27 8.72 9.47
CA LYS A 301 -23.13 9.62 10.27
C LYS A 301 -22.37 10.40 11.33
N LEU A 302 -21.11 10.05 11.57
CA LEU A 302 -20.31 10.64 12.64
C LEU A 302 -19.68 11.96 12.18
N LYS A 303 -19.60 12.93 13.10
CA LYS A 303 -18.95 14.23 12.86
C LYS A 303 -17.48 14.27 13.30
N ASN A 304 -17.07 13.29 14.12
CA ASN A 304 -15.72 13.18 14.64
C ASN A 304 -14.82 12.24 13.79
N VAL A 305 -15.18 12.07 12.51
CA VAL A 305 -14.40 11.27 11.55
C VAL A 305 -14.06 12.08 10.31
N VAL A 306 -12.93 11.74 9.68
CA VAL A 306 -12.58 12.15 8.33
C VAL A 306 -12.41 10.88 7.51
N LEU A 307 -13.21 10.71 6.45
CA LEU A 307 -13.26 9.51 5.62
C LEU A 307 -12.80 9.85 4.20
N LEU A 308 -11.87 9.09 3.67
CA LEU A 308 -11.31 9.24 2.32
C LEU A 308 -11.44 7.93 1.54
N PRO A 309 -11.58 7.97 0.21
CA PRO A 309 -11.89 6.79 -0.60
C PRO A 309 -10.64 6.06 -1.10
N HIS A 310 -9.77 5.58 -0.20
CA HIS A 310 -8.54 4.84 -0.47
C HIS A 310 -7.61 5.59 -1.46
N MET A 311 -7.29 6.81 -1.12
CA MET A 311 -6.52 7.72 -1.97
C MET A 311 -5.10 8.03 -1.45
N GLY A 312 -4.58 7.26 -0.49
CA GLY A 312 -3.27 7.47 0.13
C GLY A 312 -2.11 7.60 -0.86
N SER A 313 -2.16 6.90 -1.99
CA SER A 313 -1.17 6.98 -3.07
C SER A 313 -1.70 7.65 -4.35
N ALA A 314 -2.79 8.43 -4.26
CA ALA A 314 -3.46 8.99 -5.44
C ALA A 314 -2.87 10.33 -5.88
N THR A 315 -1.57 10.36 -6.15
CA THR A 315 -0.91 11.45 -6.89
C THR A 315 -0.60 10.97 -8.31
N LEU A 316 -0.49 11.89 -9.25
CA LEU A 316 -0.14 11.55 -10.63
C LEU A 316 1.24 10.91 -10.68
N GLU A 317 2.19 11.47 -9.94
CA GLU A 317 3.58 11.03 -9.85
C GLU A 317 3.66 9.60 -9.31
N SER A 318 3.03 9.34 -8.17
CA SER A 318 3.03 8.00 -7.57
C SER A 318 2.39 6.95 -8.49
N ARG A 319 1.29 7.29 -9.18
CA ARG A 319 0.63 6.38 -10.11
C ARG A 319 1.47 6.10 -11.35
N ILE A 320 2.22 7.08 -11.85
CA ILE A 320 3.18 6.88 -12.95
C ILE A 320 4.33 6.00 -12.47
N ASP A 321 4.93 6.29 -11.34
CA ASP A 321 6.05 5.53 -10.79
C ASP A 321 5.67 4.06 -10.48
N MET A 322 4.45 3.84 -9.99
CA MET A 322 3.90 2.48 -9.84
C MET A 322 3.84 1.75 -11.19
N GLY A 323 3.35 2.44 -12.24
CA GLY A 323 3.30 1.90 -13.60
C GLY A 323 4.67 1.58 -14.17
N GLU A 324 5.63 2.46 -13.98
CA GLU A 324 7.03 2.24 -14.38
C GLU A 324 7.63 1.00 -13.70
N LYS A 325 7.40 0.81 -12.40
CA LYS A 325 7.83 -0.40 -11.69
C LYS A 325 7.19 -1.67 -12.27
N VAL A 326 5.89 -1.62 -12.56
CA VAL A 326 5.20 -2.75 -13.23
C VAL A 326 5.86 -3.05 -14.57
N ILE A 327 6.12 -2.04 -15.41
CA ILE A 327 6.79 -2.19 -16.71
C ILE A 327 8.19 -2.80 -16.54
N VAL A 328 8.99 -2.32 -15.58
CA VAL A 328 10.33 -2.83 -15.29
C VAL A 328 10.26 -4.31 -14.90
N ASN A 329 9.33 -4.70 -14.04
CA ASN A 329 9.16 -6.09 -13.63
C ASN A 329 8.77 -7.00 -14.82
N ILE A 330 7.82 -6.56 -15.67
CA ILE A 330 7.39 -7.29 -16.85
C ILE A 330 8.54 -7.41 -17.87
N LYS A 331 9.24 -6.31 -18.14
CA LYS A 331 10.35 -6.29 -19.09
C LYS A 331 11.49 -7.21 -18.64
N THR A 332 11.86 -7.12 -17.36
CA THR A 332 12.90 -7.98 -16.78
C THR A 332 12.53 -9.46 -16.90
N TYR A 333 11.27 -9.79 -16.65
CA TYR A 333 10.74 -11.14 -16.83
C TYR A 333 10.79 -11.58 -18.31
N ALA A 334 10.31 -10.73 -19.24
CA ALA A 334 10.28 -11.03 -20.68
C ALA A 334 11.68 -11.23 -21.26
N ASP A 335 12.69 -10.57 -20.71
CA ASP A 335 14.11 -10.74 -21.07
C ASP A 335 14.73 -12.04 -20.48
N GLY A 336 13.94 -12.86 -19.76
CA GLY A 336 14.39 -14.11 -19.14
C GLY A 336 15.13 -13.92 -17.81
N HIS A 337 15.00 -12.74 -17.20
CA HIS A 337 15.62 -12.44 -15.91
C HIS A 337 14.62 -12.48 -14.77
N ARG A 338 15.14 -12.53 -13.53
CA ARG A 338 14.31 -12.48 -12.33
C ARG A 338 13.84 -11.04 -12.08
N PRO A 339 12.51 -10.77 -12.01
CA PRO A 339 11.99 -9.45 -11.68
C PRO A 339 12.52 -8.93 -10.33
N PRO A 340 12.86 -7.63 -10.23
CA PRO A 340 13.48 -7.06 -9.02
C PRO A 340 12.55 -7.03 -7.81
N ASP A 341 11.25 -6.77 -8.00
CA ASP A 341 10.30 -6.58 -6.92
C ASP A 341 9.42 -7.82 -6.64
N ARG A 342 10.03 -9.02 -6.72
CA ARG A 342 9.31 -10.26 -6.42
C ARG A 342 8.87 -10.33 -4.96
N VAL A 343 7.60 -10.65 -4.79
CA VAL A 343 7.03 -11.01 -3.48
C VAL A 343 7.18 -12.50 -3.24
N ILE A 344 7.68 -12.86 -2.07
CA ILE A 344 7.76 -14.25 -1.61
C ILE A 344 6.97 -14.40 -0.31
N PRO A 345 6.38 -15.59 -0.03
CA PRO A 345 5.55 -15.79 1.17
C PRO A 345 6.23 -15.39 2.50
N ALA A 346 7.54 -15.56 2.58
CA ALA A 346 8.31 -15.16 3.78
C ALA A 346 8.32 -13.63 4.03
N MET A 347 7.86 -12.81 3.10
CA MET A 347 7.74 -11.35 3.25
C MET A 347 6.36 -10.93 3.79
N LEU A 348 5.39 -11.85 3.84
CA LEU A 348 4.02 -11.66 4.31
C LEU A 348 3.88 -12.20 5.75
#